data_5986dd996845e8fbcec1f371e9092f85
#
_entry.id   5986dd996845e8fbcec1f371e9092f85
#
_cell.length_a   1.000
_cell.length_b   1.000
_cell.length_c   1.000
_cell.angle_alpha   90.00
_cell.angle_beta   90.00
_cell.angle_gamma   90.00
#
_symmetry.space_group_name_H-M   'P 1'
#
loop_
_entity.id
_entity.type
_entity.pdbx_description
1 polymer ?
#
loop_
_entity_poly.entity_id
_entity_poly.type
_entity_poly.pdbx_seq_one_letter_code
_entity_poly.pdbx_strand_id
1 'polypeptide(L)'
;QRVIEILCRKTKNNPCLIGEPGVGKTAIVEGLAQRIAKKDVPDSLKDKKIFSLNMGSLVAGAKYRGEFEERLKAVLDDVKASDGNIILFIDELHTIVGAGKTDGAMDAGNMLKPMLARGELHCIGATTLNEYREYIEKDAALERRFQPVMASEPTVEDTISILRGLKERYEVYHGVKIEDNALVAAAVLSNRYITDRFLPDKAIDLVDEACALIKTEMDSMPTELDEMNRKLQQMEIEEIQLKKEDDNLSKERLADLQKEMGELHDKFSAAKAQWQNEKSKIDSISKLREEKDAVNSEIELAKQNGDLEKAAELQYGKLPEIEAKIKAGEEAAAKSASASDGESLVHEKVTEEEIGRIVSKWTGIPVSKLTESERSKTLHLPEELHRSVVGQDEAVTK
;
A
#
# COMPACT_ATOMS: atom_id res chain seq x y z
N GLN A 1 -0.05 23.96 0.86
CA GLN A 1 0.12 25.39 1.14
C GLN A 1 -1.23 26.08 1.36
N ARG A 2 -2.22 25.87 0.51
CA ARG A 2 -3.55 26.51 0.63
C ARG A 2 -4.26 26.24 1.96
N VAL A 3 -4.12 25.04 2.53
CA VAL A 3 -4.64 24.70 3.86
C VAL A 3 -4.03 25.58 4.95
N ILE A 4 -2.72 25.79 4.92
CA ILE A 4 -1.99 26.66 5.84
C ILE A 4 -2.50 28.11 5.74
N GLU A 5 -2.64 28.62 4.53
CA GLU A 5 -3.14 29.98 4.29
C GLU A 5 -4.54 30.17 4.88
N ILE A 6 -5.42 29.17 4.73
CA ILE A 6 -6.79 29.24 5.27
C ILE A 6 -6.78 29.21 6.79
N LEU A 7 -5.99 28.32 7.41
CA LEU A 7 -5.88 28.23 8.87
C LEU A 7 -5.38 29.54 9.50
N CYS A 8 -4.59 30.32 8.77
CA CYS A 8 -4.10 31.65 9.22
C CYS A 8 -5.10 32.79 9.01
N ARG A 9 -6.29 32.55 8.42
CA ARG A 9 -7.28 33.60 8.18
C ARG A 9 -8.03 33.97 9.46
N LYS A 10 -8.51 35.18 9.51
CA LYS A 10 -9.36 35.67 10.63
C LYS A 10 -10.78 35.07 10.59
N THR A 11 -11.30 34.84 9.39
CA THR A 11 -12.66 34.30 9.15
C THR A 11 -12.60 33.23 8.07
N LYS A 12 -13.53 32.29 8.05
CA LYS A 12 -13.52 31.11 7.17
C LYS A 12 -12.16 30.39 7.25
N ASN A 13 -11.71 30.18 8.47
CA ASN A 13 -10.39 29.63 8.79
C ASN A 13 -10.37 28.09 8.95
N ASN A 14 -11.49 27.45 8.64
CA ASN A 14 -11.60 25.98 8.63
C ASN A 14 -11.52 25.48 7.17
N PRO A 15 -10.41 24.90 6.71
CA PRO A 15 -10.33 24.30 5.39
C PRO A 15 -11.16 23.02 5.33
N CYS A 16 -11.87 22.83 4.21
CA CYS A 16 -12.53 21.57 3.89
C CYS A 16 -11.87 20.99 2.62
N LEU A 17 -11.17 19.88 2.77
CA LEU A 17 -10.56 19.15 1.66
C LEU A 17 -11.65 18.41 0.89
N ILE A 18 -11.79 18.75 -0.38
CA ILE A 18 -12.81 18.19 -1.26
C ILE A 18 -12.12 17.43 -2.37
N GLY A 19 -12.44 16.16 -2.51
CA GLY A 19 -11.86 15.32 -3.57
C GLY A 19 -12.43 13.92 -3.55
N GLU A 20 -12.20 13.20 -4.62
CA GLU A 20 -12.64 11.82 -4.74
C GLU A 20 -11.97 10.89 -3.70
N PRO A 21 -12.57 9.73 -3.41
CA PRO A 21 -11.92 8.75 -2.53
C PRO A 21 -10.55 8.34 -3.08
N GLY A 22 -9.57 8.14 -2.19
CA GLY A 22 -8.24 7.66 -2.60
C GLY A 22 -7.27 8.72 -3.15
N VAL A 23 -7.67 10.00 -3.30
CA VAL A 23 -6.76 11.07 -3.78
C VAL A 23 -5.76 11.58 -2.72
N GLY A 24 -5.80 11.06 -1.51
CA GLY A 24 -4.83 11.38 -0.45
C GLY A 24 -5.22 12.56 0.44
N LYS A 25 -6.53 12.85 0.66
CA LYS A 25 -6.99 13.93 1.56
C LYS A 25 -6.41 13.83 2.97
N THR A 26 -6.42 12.64 3.55
CA THR A 26 -5.86 12.37 4.88
C THR A 26 -4.36 12.57 4.92
N ALA A 27 -3.63 12.13 3.89
CA ALA A 27 -2.19 12.32 3.74
C ALA A 27 -1.78 13.80 3.70
N ILE A 28 -2.61 14.68 3.14
CA ILE A 28 -2.37 16.14 3.16
C ILE A 28 -2.36 16.65 4.61
N VAL A 29 -3.26 16.17 5.46
CA VAL A 29 -3.35 16.59 6.87
C VAL A 29 -2.20 16.00 7.70
N GLU A 30 -1.83 14.76 7.45
CA GLU A 30 -0.66 14.14 8.07
C GLU A 30 0.64 14.89 7.69
N GLY A 31 0.79 15.24 6.41
CA GLY A 31 1.90 16.07 5.94
C GLY A 31 1.93 17.45 6.59
N LEU A 32 0.77 18.06 6.85
CA LEU A 32 0.68 19.30 7.61
C LEU A 32 1.12 19.09 9.06
N ALA A 33 0.69 18.02 9.71
CA ALA A 33 1.09 17.71 11.09
C ALA A 33 2.60 17.50 11.21
N GLN A 34 3.22 16.83 10.24
CA GLN A 34 4.69 16.69 10.18
C GLN A 34 5.41 18.04 10.00
N ARG A 35 4.87 18.93 9.17
CA ARG A 35 5.44 20.26 8.99
C ARG A 35 5.34 21.11 10.26
N ILE A 36 4.22 21.00 11.00
CA ILE A 36 4.06 21.64 12.30
C ILE A 36 5.10 21.11 13.29
N ALA A 37 5.27 19.79 13.37
CA ALA A 37 6.27 19.16 14.25
C ALA A 37 7.70 19.60 13.92
N LYS A 38 8.02 19.78 12.63
CA LYS A 38 9.31 20.30 12.15
C LYS A 38 9.44 21.83 12.26
N LYS A 39 8.38 22.51 12.73
CA LYS A 39 8.27 23.98 12.79
C LYS A 39 8.42 24.68 11.43
N ASP A 40 8.16 23.97 10.34
CA ASP A 40 8.14 24.47 8.96
C ASP A 40 6.76 25.01 8.58
N VAL A 41 6.24 25.89 9.41
CA VAL A 41 4.94 26.55 9.26
C VAL A 41 5.03 27.99 9.81
N PRO A 42 4.08 28.88 9.47
CA PRO A 42 4.01 30.22 10.08
C PRO A 42 3.91 30.16 11.60
N ASP A 43 4.41 31.20 12.28
CA ASP A 43 4.47 31.27 13.75
C ASP A 43 3.14 30.98 14.43
N SER A 44 2.02 31.38 13.82
CA SER A 44 0.67 31.13 14.33
C SER A 44 0.28 29.65 14.41
N LEU A 45 1.02 28.76 13.76
CA LEU A 45 0.75 27.33 13.69
C LEU A 45 1.83 26.46 14.35
N LYS A 46 2.97 27.01 14.75
CA LYS A 46 4.13 26.24 15.23
C LYS A 46 3.88 25.40 16.49
N ASP A 47 2.99 25.86 17.36
CA ASP A 47 2.71 25.21 18.64
C ASP A 47 1.34 24.47 18.63
N LYS A 48 0.68 24.44 17.48
CA LYS A 48 -0.61 23.76 17.35
C LYS A 48 -0.42 22.25 17.20
N LYS A 49 -1.43 21.51 17.68
CA LYS A 49 -1.51 20.04 17.54
C LYS A 49 -2.72 19.68 16.70
N ILE A 50 -2.56 18.70 15.83
CA ILE A 50 -3.68 18.15 15.04
C ILE A 50 -4.11 16.85 15.67
N PHE A 51 -5.41 16.74 15.98
CA PHE A 51 -6.05 15.51 16.47
C PHE A 51 -7.12 15.06 15.48
N SER A 52 -7.10 13.77 15.13
CA SER A 52 -8.15 13.18 14.31
C SER A 52 -9.35 12.81 15.19
N LEU A 53 -10.52 13.31 14.85
CA LEU A 53 -11.78 12.95 15.50
C LEU A 53 -12.39 11.74 14.80
N ASN A 54 -12.29 10.59 15.44
CA ASN A 54 -12.88 9.35 14.93
C ASN A 54 -14.32 9.20 15.44
N MET A 55 -15.28 9.48 14.56
CA MET A 55 -16.71 9.36 14.88
C MET A 55 -17.13 7.93 15.20
N GLY A 56 -16.57 6.94 14.50
CA GLY A 56 -16.84 5.54 14.76
C GLY A 56 -16.49 5.12 16.19
N SER A 57 -15.35 5.61 16.70
CA SER A 57 -14.93 5.34 18.10
C SER A 57 -15.84 5.99 19.14
N LEU A 58 -16.40 7.15 18.84
CA LEU A 58 -17.35 7.84 19.74
C LEU A 58 -18.70 7.13 19.81
N VAL A 59 -19.14 6.54 18.71
CA VAL A 59 -20.39 5.76 18.61
C VAL A 59 -20.20 4.35 19.16
N ALA A 60 -19.02 3.75 19.02
CA ALA A 60 -18.75 2.40 19.45
C ALA A 60 -18.99 2.24 20.97
N GLY A 61 -19.87 1.31 21.33
CA GLY A 61 -20.24 1.02 22.71
C GLY A 61 -21.19 2.01 23.38
N ALA A 62 -21.65 3.07 22.69
CA ALA A 62 -22.72 3.93 23.19
C ALA A 62 -24.05 3.23 22.95
N LYS A 63 -24.70 2.81 24.05
CA LYS A 63 -26.04 2.16 23.99
C LYS A 63 -27.17 3.18 23.79
N TYR A 64 -26.96 4.41 24.23
CA TYR A 64 -27.93 5.48 24.18
C TYR A 64 -27.35 6.76 23.58
N ARG A 65 -28.17 7.54 22.93
CA ARG A 65 -27.85 8.84 22.34
C ARG A 65 -27.07 9.77 23.30
N GLY A 66 -27.48 9.83 24.56
CA GLY A 66 -26.86 10.68 25.58
C GLY A 66 -25.38 10.36 25.83
N GLU A 67 -24.99 9.09 25.78
CA GLU A 67 -23.59 8.69 26.00
C GLU A 67 -22.66 9.20 24.88
N PHE A 68 -23.12 9.19 23.64
CA PHE A 68 -22.40 9.77 22.53
C PHE A 68 -22.27 11.30 22.66
N GLU A 69 -23.36 11.97 22.97
CA GLU A 69 -23.38 13.42 23.15
C GLU A 69 -22.46 13.86 24.30
N GLU A 70 -22.43 13.11 25.42
CA GLU A 70 -21.52 13.37 26.54
C GLU A 70 -20.05 13.18 26.14
N ARG A 71 -19.71 12.11 25.40
CA ARG A 71 -18.34 11.87 24.93
C ARG A 71 -17.87 12.95 23.97
N LEU A 72 -18.71 13.30 22.98
CA LEU A 72 -18.38 14.36 22.04
C LEU A 72 -18.23 15.70 22.75
N LYS A 73 -19.11 16.00 23.70
CA LYS A 73 -19.03 17.23 24.50
C LYS A 73 -17.74 17.30 25.30
N ALA A 74 -17.31 16.19 25.94
CA ALA A 74 -16.06 16.16 26.67
C ALA A 74 -14.86 16.49 25.76
N VAL A 75 -14.80 15.89 24.56
CA VAL A 75 -13.75 16.19 23.58
C VAL A 75 -13.77 17.66 23.17
N LEU A 76 -14.96 18.22 22.92
CA LEU A 76 -15.09 19.61 22.51
C LEU A 76 -14.75 20.59 23.64
N ASP A 77 -15.05 20.26 24.89
CA ASP A 77 -14.68 21.05 26.05
C ASP A 77 -13.14 21.06 26.25
N ASP A 78 -12.46 19.93 26.03
CA ASP A 78 -10.99 19.84 26.04
C ASP A 78 -10.37 20.69 24.92
N VAL A 79 -10.93 20.62 23.70
CA VAL A 79 -10.47 21.46 22.58
C VAL A 79 -10.63 22.94 22.91
N LYS A 80 -11.77 23.32 23.50
CA LYS A 80 -12.01 24.69 23.93
C LYS A 80 -11.06 25.14 25.03
N ALA A 81 -10.76 24.28 26.00
CA ALA A 81 -9.82 24.57 27.08
C ALA A 81 -8.37 24.78 26.58
N SER A 82 -8.05 24.26 25.40
CA SER A 82 -6.72 24.43 24.76
C SER A 82 -6.44 25.83 24.21
N ASP A 83 -7.41 26.74 24.27
CA ASP A 83 -7.32 28.11 23.77
C ASP A 83 -6.82 28.20 22.31
N GLY A 84 -7.38 27.34 21.46
CA GLY A 84 -7.08 27.30 20.03
C GLY A 84 -5.76 26.59 19.66
N ASN A 85 -5.08 25.94 20.58
CA ASN A 85 -3.86 25.17 20.29
C ASN A 85 -4.14 23.81 19.64
N ILE A 86 -5.40 23.37 19.65
CA ILE A 86 -5.82 22.12 19.01
C ILE A 86 -6.57 22.43 17.72
N ILE A 87 -6.20 21.73 16.65
CA ILE A 87 -6.92 21.70 15.38
C ILE A 87 -7.52 20.29 15.25
N LEU A 88 -8.84 20.19 15.12
CA LEU A 88 -9.48 18.91 14.87
C LEU A 88 -9.44 18.56 13.39
N PHE A 89 -9.00 17.36 13.06
CA PHE A 89 -9.22 16.78 11.74
C PHE A 89 -10.45 15.88 11.78
N ILE A 90 -11.39 16.13 10.87
CA ILE A 90 -12.65 15.40 10.76
C ILE A 90 -12.71 14.82 9.35
N ASP A 91 -12.38 13.53 9.26
CA ASP A 91 -12.58 12.81 8.01
C ASP A 91 -14.07 12.50 7.83
N GLU A 92 -14.51 12.42 6.58
CA GLU A 92 -15.93 12.25 6.26
C GLU A 92 -16.84 13.27 6.99
N LEU A 93 -16.50 14.56 6.88
CA LEU A 93 -17.21 15.65 7.58
C LEU A 93 -18.74 15.61 7.40
N HIS A 94 -19.22 15.09 6.27
CA HIS A 94 -20.64 14.91 5.97
C HIS A 94 -21.35 13.98 6.97
N THR A 95 -20.65 13.02 7.57
CA THR A 95 -21.23 12.10 8.56
C THR A 95 -21.71 12.82 9.82
N ILE A 96 -21.01 13.90 10.20
CA ILE A 96 -21.36 14.72 11.34
C ILE A 96 -22.58 15.60 11.05
N VAL A 97 -22.67 16.11 9.83
CA VAL A 97 -23.70 17.08 9.42
C VAL A 97 -24.97 16.37 8.93
N GLY A 98 -24.81 15.20 8.29
CA GLY A 98 -25.92 14.43 7.72
C GLY A 98 -26.66 13.54 8.70
N ALA A 99 -26.08 13.25 9.84
CA ALA A 99 -26.61 12.31 10.83
C ALA A 99 -27.96 12.72 11.46
N GLY A 100 -28.39 13.96 11.26
CA GLY A 100 -29.65 14.49 11.86
C GLY A 100 -30.93 14.28 11.05
N LYS A 101 -30.89 13.64 9.88
CA LYS A 101 -32.07 13.53 8.98
C LYS A 101 -32.93 12.27 9.17
N THR A 102 -32.45 11.28 9.90
CA THR A 102 -33.24 10.09 10.25
C THR A 102 -33.69 10.16 11.69
N ASP A 103 -34.94 9.83 11.96
CA ASP A 103 -35.51 9.77 13.31
C ASP A 103 -34.64 8.90 14.22
N GLY A 104 -33.99 9.51 15.23
CA GLY A 104 -33.06 8.84 16.15
C GLY A 104 -31.55 8.98 15.81
N ALA A 105 -31.18 9.67 14.74
CA ALA A 105 -29.77 9.89 14.40
C ALA A 105 -29.13 10.99 15.28
N MET A 106 -27.86 10.76 15.62
CA MET A 106 -27.08 11.63 16.50
C MET A 106 -26.74 12.95 15.79
N ASP A 107 -27.16 14.07 16.35
CA ASP A 107 -26.93 15.40 15.76
C ASP A 107 -25.67 16.06 16.31
N ALA A 108 -24.50 15.51 15.94
CA ALA A 108 -23.21 16.10 16.27
C ALA A 108 -23.01 17.49 15.63
N GLY A 109 -23.68 17.73 14.50
CA GLY A 109 -23.65 19.03 13.82
C GLY A 109 -24.15 20.18 14.70
N ASN A 110 -25.20 19.97 15.45
CA ASN A 110 -25.75 21.01 16.34
C ASN A 110 -24.82 21.36 17.51
N MET A 111 -23.94 20.46 17.91
CA MET A 111 -22.92 20.74 18.94
C MET A 111 -21.71 21.49 18.37
N LEU A 112 -21.29 21.17 17.15
CA LEU A 112 -20.14 21.81 16.49
C LEU A 112 -20.45 23.21 15.95
N LYS A 113 -21.64 23.41 15.36
CA LYS A 113 -22.05 24.69 14.75
C LYS A 113 -21.86 25.92 15.65
N PRO A 114 -22.29 25.92 16.93
CA PRO A 114 -22.11 27.08 17.82
C PRO A 114 -20.62 27.39 18.07
N MET A 115 -19.77 26.37 18.22
CA MET A 115 -18.34 26.54 18.48
C MET A 115 -17.60 27.05 17.24
N LEU A 116 -17.92 26.52 16.07
CA LEU A 116 -17.44 27.02 14.78
C LEU A 116 -17.89 28.47 14.56
N ALA A 117 -19.12 28.80 14.93
CA ALA A 117 -19.66 30.16 14.80
C ALA A 117 -18.93 31.18 15.67
N ARG A 118 -18.57 30.80 16.89
CA ARG A 118 -17.81 31.65 17.82
C ARG A 118 -16.30 31.68 17.58
N GLY A 119 -15.78 30.80 16.69
CA GLY A 119 -14.34 30.64 16.46
C GLY A 119 -13.61 29.93 17.60
N GLU A 120 -14.33 29.22 18.46
CA GLU A 120 -13.79 28.44 19.57
C GLU A 120 -13.22 27.10 19.09
N LEU A 121 -13.57 26.68 17.88
CA LEU A 121 -13.13 25.43 17.26
C LEU A 121 -12.43 25.72 15.93
N HIS A 122 -11.20 25.23 15.79
CA HIS A 122 -10.49 25.15 14.53
C HIS A 122 -10.53 23.71 14.03
N CYS A 123 -10.98 23.50 12.79
CA CYS A 123 -11.04 22.18 12.23
C CYS A 123 -10.63 22.15 10.75
N ILE A 124 -10.14 20.99 10.33
CA ILE A 124 -9.91 20.60 8.94
C ILE A 124 -10.93 19.51 8.62
N GLY A 125 -11.81 19.75 7.67
CA GLY A 125 -12.73 18.72 7.19
C GLY A 125 -12.21 18.04 5.94
N ALA A 126 -12.59 16.80 5.72
CA ALA A 126 -12.40 16.09 4.45
C ALA A 126 -13.72 15.46 4.02
N THR A 127 -14.05 15.54 2.73
CA THR A 127 -15.29 14.98 2.17
C THR A 127 -15.18 14.89 0.64
N THR A 128 -16.16 14.29 -0.02
CA THR A 128 -16.28 14.30 -1.47
C THR A 128 -17.00 15.56 -1.98
N LEU A 129 -16.92 15.85 -3.28
CA LEU A 129 -17.58 17.01 -3.87
C LEU A 129 -19.12 16.93 -3.74
N ASN A 130 -19.67 15.75 -3.96
CA ASN A 130 -21.11 15.54 -3.89
C ASN A 130 -21.64 15.73 -2.46
N GLU A 131 -20.96 15.17 -1.49
CA GLU A 131 -21.30 15.29 -0.06
C GLU A 131 -21.13 16.73 0.45
N TYR A 132 -20.08 17.43 -0.01
CA TYR A 132 -19.89 18.84 0.31
C TYR A 132 -21.08 19.68 -0.16
N ARG A 133 -21.52 19.50 -1.40
CA ARG A 133 -22.68 20.21 -1.96
C ARG A 133 -23.99 19.86 -1.26
N GLU A 134 -24.15 18.60 -0.87
CA GLU A 134 -25.38 18.12 -0.25
C GLU A 134 -25.51 18.54 1.21
N TYR A 135 -24.43 18.48 2.00
CA TYR A 135 -24.46 18.63 3.44
C TYR A 135 -23.86 19.93 3.96
N ILE A 136 -22.81 20.46 3.34
CA ILE A 136 -22.09 21.63 3.84
C ILE A 136 -22.59 22.92 3.17
N GLU A 137 -22.67 22.92 1.85
CA GLU A 137 -23.04 24.11 1.06
C GLU A 137 -24.51 24.54 1.29
N LYS A 138 -25.40 23.58 1.55
CA LYS A 138 -26.81 23.86 1.87
C LYS A 138 -27.02 24.38 3.29
N ASP A 139 -26.04 24.24 4.16
CA ASP A 139 -26.11 24.74 5.53
C ASP A 139 -25.40 26.09 5.66
N ALA A 140 -26.15 27.18 5.71
CA ALA A 140 -25.60 28.53 5.75
C ALA A 140 -24.66 28.82 6.92
N ALA A 141 -24.77 28.06 8.04
CA ALA A 141 -23.87 28.21 9.17
C ALA A 141 -22.51 27.59 8.91
N LEU A 142 -22.46 26.44 8.22
CA LEU A 142 -21.24 25.74 7.85
C LEU A 142 -20.56 26.38 6.64
N GLU A 143 -21.32 26.73 5.60
CA GLU A 143 -20.81 27.39 4.39
C GLU A 143 -20.00 28.64 4.71
N ARG A 144 -20.46 29.43 5.72
CA ARG A 144 -19.76 30.65 6.16
C ARG A 144 -18.50 30.37 6.97
N ARG A 145 -18.24 29.14 7.39
CA ARG A 145 -17.12 28.76 8.27
C ARG A 145 -16.09 27.91 7.57
N PHE A 146 -16.51 27.06 6.65
CA PHE A 146 -15.62 26.24 5.86
C PHE A 146 -15.19 26.93 4.57
N GLN A 147 -13.93 26.74 4.23
CA GLN A 147 -13.37 27.16 2.95
C GLN A 147 -13.00 25.91 2.15
N PRO A 148 -13.60 25.69 0.98
CA PRO A 148 -13.29 24.54 0.15
C PRO A 148 -11.85 24.62 -0.39
N VAL A 149 -11.18 23.48 -0.37
CA VAL A 149 -9.86 23.24 -0.96
C VAL A 149 -9.96 21.98 -1.79
N MET A 150 -9.86 22.13 -3.11
CA MET A 150 -9.89 20.98 -4.00
C MET A 150 -8.61 20.17 -3.87
N ALA A 151 -8.76 18.87 -3.57
CA ALA A 151 -7.73 17.86 -3.64
C ALA A 151 -8.00 17.05 -4.92
N SER A 152 -7.41 17.50 -6.03
CA SER A 152 -7.51 16.82 -7.31
C SER A 152 -6.68 15.54 -7.34
N GLU A 153 -7.06 14.63 -8.19
CA GLU A 153 -6.28 13.43 -8.49
C GLU A 153 -4.87 13.85 -8.97
N PRO A 154 -3.80 13.26 -8.41
CA PRO A 154 -2.44 13.54 -8.85
C PRO A 154 -2.20 13.01 -10.27
N THR A 155 -1.22 13.60 -10.95
CA THR A 155 -0.77 13.10 -12.26
C THR A 155 -0.05 11.76 -12.12
N VAL A 156 0.15 11.06 -13.23
CA VAL A 156 0.95 9.83 -13.25
C VAL A 156 2.37 10.08 -12.73
N GLU A 157 3.00 11.20 -13.10
CA GLU A 157 4.35 11.59 -12.67
C GLU A 157 4.40 11.87 -11.16
N ASP A 158 3.39 12.57 -10.62
CA ASP A 158 3.28 12.79 -9.18
C ASP A 158 3.07 11.46 -8.45
N THR A 159 2.26 10.56 -9.00
CA THR A 159 2.00 9.23 -8.44
C THR A 159 3.27 8.38 -8.41
N ILE A 160 4.08 8.38 -9.46
CA ILE A 160 5.38 7.69 -9.47
C ILE A 160 6.28 8.24 -8.35
N SER A 161 6.29 9.56 -8.16
CA SER A 161 7.06 10.19 -7.09
C SER A 161 6.57 9.78 -5.71
N ILE A 162 5.27 9.67 -5.51
CA ILE A 162 4.65 9.18 -4.28
C ILE A 162 5.04 7.71 -4.04
N LEU A 163 4.91 6.84 -5.05
CA LEU A 163 5.26 5.43 -4.95
C LEU A 163 6.75 5.22 -4.61
N ARG A 164 7.65 6.02 -5.22
CA ARG A 164 9.08 6.01 -4.87
C ARG A 164 9.32 6.39 -3.41
N GLY A 165 8.55 7.35 -2.88
CA GLY A 165 8.61 7.72 -1.46
C GLY A 165 8.08 6.64 -0.51
N LEU A 166 7.18 5.77 -0.97
CA LEU A 166 6.60 4.68 -0.19
C LEU A 166 7.38 3.36 -0.34
N LYS A 167 8.20 3.23 -1.39
CA LYS A 167 8.90 2.01 -1.79
C LYS A 167 9.58 1.30 -0.62
N GLU A 168 10.46 1.99 0.11
CA GLU A 168 11.22 1.38 1.21
C GLU A 168 10.32 0.78 2.28
N ARG A 169 9.19 1.43 2.60
CA ARG A 169 8.23 0.93 3.60
C ARG A 169 7.57 -0.37 3.15
N TYR A 170 7.18 -0.46 1.88
CA TYR A 170 6.60 -1.69 1.32
C TYR A 170 7.64 -2.80 1.20
N GLU A 171 8.87 -2.48 0.79
CA GLU A 171 9.98 -3.44 0.75
C GLU A 171 10.29 -4.04 2.13
N VAL A 172 10.28 -3.21 3.18
CA VAL A 172 10.50 -3.67 4.56
C VAL A 172 9.32 -4.50 5.05
N TYR A 173 8.09 -4.01 4.85
CA TYR A 173 6.88 -4.69 5.35
C TYR A 173 6.67 -6.07 4.72
N HIS A 174 6.88 -6.20 3.42
CA HIS A 174 6.70 -7.47 2.71
C HIS A 174 7.97 -8.31 2.62
N GLY A 175 9.14 -7.75 2.87
CA GLY A 175 10.42 -8.44 2.74
C GLY A 175 10.82 -8.73 1.30
N VAL A 176 10.31 -7.96 0.34
CA VAL A 176 10.55 -8.11 -1.11
C VAL A 176 11.25 -6.90 -1.69
N LYS A 177 11.89 -7.01 -2.85
CA LYS A 177 12.45 -5.89 -3.61
C LYS A 177 11.45 -5.40 -4.65
N ILE A 178 11.32 -4.07 -4.81
CA ILE A 178 10.47 -3.47 -5.83
C ILE A 178 11.34 -2.78 -6.87
N GLU A 179 11.23 -3.14 -8.13
CA GLU A 179 11.94 -2.45 -9.21
C GLU A 179 11.27 -1.11 -9.54
N ASP A 180 12.05 -0.12 -10.00
CA ASP A 180 11.51 1.20 -10.35
C ASP A 180 10.51 1.10 -11.52
N ASN A 181 10.78 0.18 -12.46
CA ASN A 181 9.87 -0.10 -13.58
C ASN A 181 8.49 -0.61 -13.11
N ALA A 182 8.44 -1.39 -12.02
CA ALA A 182 7.17 -1.83 -11.43
C ALA A 182 6.34 -0.65 -10.90
N LEU A 183 6.98 0.35 -10.27
CA LEU A 183 6.30 1.56 -9.79
C LEU A 183 5.76 2.39 -10.95
N VAL A 184 6.56 2.53 -12.02
CA VAL A 184 6.13 3.22 -13.24
C VAL A 184 4.96 2.48 -13.89
N ALA A 185 5.06 1.16 -14.02
CA ALA A 185 3.99 0.32 -14.57
C ALA A 185 2.70 0.42 -13.72
N ALA A 186 2.82 0.37 -12.38
CA ALA A 186 1.67 0.51 -11.49
C ALA A 186 0.92 1.83 -11.70
N ALA A 187 1.64 2.96 -11.81
CA ALA A 187 1.04 4.25 -12.05
C ALA A 187 0.41 4.36 -13.45
N VAL A 188 1.12 3.92 -14.49
CA VAL A 188 0.66 4.02 -15.89
C VAL A 188 -0.51 3.07 -16.18
N LEU A 189 -0.37 1.78 -15.80
CA LEU A 189 -1.39 0.78 -16.08
C LEU A 189 -2.66 1.02 -15.26
N SER A 190 -2.54 1.42 -13.99
CA SER A 190 -3.71 1.77 -13.18
C SER A 190 -4.46 2.96 -13.75
N ASN A 191 -3.75 4.01 -14.17
CA ASN A 191 -4.38 5.18 -14.78
C ASN A 191 -5.12 4.84 -16.08
N ARG A 192 -4.58 3.91 -16.88
CA ARG A 192 -5.11 3.56 -18.18
C ARG A 192 -6.27 2.56 -18.13
N TYR A 193 -6.18 1.56 -17.26
CA TYR A 193 -7.08 0.40 -17.29
C TYR A 193 -8.03 0.30 -16.08
N ILE A 194 -7.77 1.01 -14.99
CA ILE A 194 -8.62 1.03 -13.81
C ILE A 194 -9.32 2.38 -13.73
N THR A 195 -10.59 2.43 -14.14
CA THR A 195 -11.35 3.68 -14.30
C THR A 195 -12.31 3.97 -13.14
N ASP A 196 -12.58 3.01 -12.29
CA ASP A 196 -13.52 3.08 -11.17
C ASP A 196 -12.87 3.58 -9.86
N ARG A 197 -11.55 3.75 -9.86
CA ARG A 197 -10.73 4.22 -8.73
C ARG A 197 -9.78 5.33 -9.16
N PHE A 198 -9.27 6.10 -8.19
CA PHE A 198 -8.44 7.28 -8.43
C PHE A 198 -6.99 7.05 -8.01
N LEU A 199 -6.06 7.77 -8.65
CA LEU A 199 -4.68 7.87 -8.22
C LEU A 199 -4.59 8.71 -6.91
N PRO A 200 -3.61 8.45 -6.05
CA PRO A 200 -2.57 7.42 -6.15
C PRO A 200 -3.02 6.05 -5.60
N ASP A 201 -4.18 5.95 -4.97
CA ASP A 201 -4.67 4.80 -4.21
C ASP A 201 -4.64 3.49 -5.02
N LYS A 202 -5.23 3.50 -6.22
CA LYS A 202 -5.23 2.33 -7.12
C LYS A 202 -3.84 1.85 -7.51
N ALA A 203 -2.86 2.76 -7.62
CA ALA A 203 -1.48 2.39 -7.93
C ALA A 203 -0.74 1.85 -6.71
N ILE A 204 -1.03 2.39 -5.53
CA ILE A 204 -0.51 1.90 -4.24
C ILE A 204 -1.00 0.47 -3.99
N ASP A 205 -2.30 0.22 -4.17
CA ASP A 205 -2.90 -1.10 -3.98
C ASP A 205 -2.31 -2.14 -4.94
N LEU A 206 -2.03 -1.76 -6.20
CA LEU A 206 -1.36 -2.66 -7.15
C LEU A 206 0.04 -3.07 -6.66
N VAL A 207 0.80 -2.12 -6.12
CA VAL A 207 2.14 -2.40 -5.58
C VAL A 207 2.03 -3.28 -4.33
N ASP A 208 1.08 -3.00 -3.45
CA ASP A 208 0.85 -3.79 -2.24
C ASP A 208 0.46 -5.24 -2.57
N GLU A 209 -0.51 -5.44 -3.49
CA GLU A 209 -0.92 -6.78 -3.93
C GLU A 209 0.23 -7.52 -4.64
N ALA A 210 1.06 -6.81 -5.43
CA ALA A 210 2.22 -7.41 -6.08
C ALA A 210 3.27 -7.87 -5.06
N CYS A 211 3.54 -7.06 -4.06
CA CYS A 211 4.44 -7.44 -2.96
C CYS A 211 3.90 -8.65 -2.18
N ALA A 212 2.60 -8.66 -1.89
CA ALA A 212 1.95 -9.77 -1.21
C ALA A 212 1.97 -11.08 -2.05
N LEU A 213 1.79 -10.95 -3.38
CA LEU A 213 1.89 -12.08 -4.31
C LEU A 213 3.28 -12.71 -4.25
N ILE A 214 4.32 -11.91 -4.46
CA ILE A 214 5.72 -12.37 -4.42
C ILE A 214 6.07 -12.96 -3.06
N LYS A 215 5.67 -12.32 -1.96
CA LYS A 215 5.87 -12.87 -0.62
C LYS A 215 5.21 -14.24 -0.46
N THR A 216 4.00 -14.40 -0.95
CA THR A 216 3.29 -15.68 -0.90
C THR A 216 4.00 -16.74 -1.75
N GLU A 217 4.50 -16.37 -2.94
CA GLU A 217 5.31 -17.27 -3.78
C GLU A 217 6.62 -17.66 -3.09
N MET A 218 7.32 -16.72 -2.44
CA MET A 218 8.53 -16.99 -1.65
C MET A 218 8.28 -17.91 -0.45
N ASP A 219 7.14 -17.74 0.22
CA ASP A 219 6.77 -18.54 1.38
C ASP A 219 6.24 -19.92 1.00
N SER A 220 5.72 -20.07 -0.21
CA SER A 220 5.21 -21.30 -0.77
C SER A 220 6.32 -22.17 -1.37
N MET A 221 6.12 -23.47 -1.42
CA MET A 221 6.99 -24.36 -2.15
C MET A 221 6.86 -24.10 -3.66
N PRO A 222 7.97 -23.93 -4.42
CA PRO A 222 7.90 -23.78 -5.87
C PRO A 222 7.09 -24.88 -6.53
N THR A 223 6.38 -24.54 -7.62
CA THR A 223 5.47 -25.47 -8.32
C THR A 223 6.14 -26.76 -8.71
N GLU A 224 7.40 -26.71 -9.17
CA GLU A 224 8.17 -27.90 -9.55
C GLU A 224 8.42 -28.83 -8.36
N LEU A 225 8.74 -28.25 -7.18
CA LEU A 225 8.94 -29.04 -5.96
C LEU A 225 7.62 -29.62 -5.44
N ASP A 226 6.53 -28.87 -5.54
CA ASP A 226 5.19 -29.36 -5.13
C ASP A 226 4.73 -30.51 -6.06
N GLU A 227 4.97 -30.44 -7.37
CA GLU A 227 4.68 -31.50 -8.31
C GLU A 227 5.51 -32.76 -8.01
N MET A 228 6.82 -32.61 -7.74
CA MET A 228 7.67 -33.74 -7.33
C MET A 228 7.16 -34.37 -6.02
N ASN A 229 6.78 -33.54 -5.05
CA ASN A 229 6.26 -34.01 -3.78
C ASN A 229 4.92 -34.77 -3.94
N ARG A 230 4.01 -34.26 -4.76
CA ARG A 230 2.74 -34.94 -5.07
C ARG A 230 2.97 -36.28 -5.79
N LYS A 231 3.92 -36.31 -6.72
CA LYS A 231 4.28 -37.55 -7.43
C LYS A 231 4.89 -38.58 -6.48
N LEU A 232 5.76 -38.15 -5.56
CA LEU A 232 6.29 -39.01 -4.50
C LEU A 232 5.16 -39.57 -3.62
N GLN A 233 4.22 -38.76 -3.19
CA GLN A 233 3.06 -39.23 -2.40
C GLN A 233 2.20 -40.24 -3.16
N GLN A 234 1.98 -40.04 -4.47
CA GLN A 234 1.26 -41.01 -5.30
C GLN A 234 2.00 -42.33 -5.38
N MET A 235 3.32 -42.27 -5.59
CA MET A 235 4.17 -43.47 -5.62
C MET A 235 4.20 -44.22 -4.27
N GLU A 236 4.22 -43.49 -3.16
CA GLU A 236 4.11 -44.10 -1.81
C GLU A 236 2.79 -44.83 -1.60
N ILE A 237 1.68 -44.27 -2.09
CA ILE A 237 0.37 -44.93 -2.03
C ILE A 237 0.37 -46.19 -2.89
N GLU A 238 0.93 -46.15 -4.11
CA GLU A 238 1.08 -47.31 -5.01
C GLU A 238 1.97 -48.37 -4.35
N GLU A 239 3.08 -48.00 -3.72
CA GLU A 239 3.99 -48.90 -3.00
C GLU A 239 3.27 -49.66 -1.88
N ILE A 240 2.45 -48.96 -1.09
CA ILE A 240 1.66 -49.58 0.01
C ILE A 240 0.66 -50.59 -0.52
N GLN A 241 0.10 -50.36 -1.70
CA GLN A 241 -0.83 -51.30 -2.32
C GLN A 241 -0.10 -52.52 -2.89
N LEU A 242 0.96 -52.33 -3.65
CA LEU A 242 1.79 -53.40 -4.23
C LEU A 242 2.41 -54.32 -3.15
N LYS A 243 2.77 -53.77 -1.98
CA LYS A 243 3.23 -54.57 -0.84
C LYS A 243 2.21 -55.53 -0.26
N LYS A 244 0.92 -55.34 -0.56
CA LYS A 244 -0.17 -56.22 -0.08
C LYS A 244 -0.47 -57.35 -1.07
N GLU A 245 0.06 -57.29 -2.30
CA GLU A 245 -0.12 -58.27 -3.36
C GLU A 245 1.07 -59.22 -3.40
N ASP A 246 0.83 -60.52 -3.58
CA ASP A 246 1.86 -61.55 -3.49
C ASP A 246 2.27 -62.15 -4.84
N ASP A 247 1.71 -61.65 -5.94
CA ASP A 247 2.00 -62.12 -7.30
C ASP A 247 3.35 -61.61 -7.84
N ASN A 248 3.94 -62.31 -8.80
CA ASN A 248 5.25 -62.00 -9.32
C ASN A 248 5.32 -60.66 -10.10
N LEU A 249 4.24 -60.31 -10.79
CA LEU A 249 4.12 -59.06 -11.53
C LEU A 249 4.13 -57.85 -10.60
N SER A 250 3.41 -57.94 -9.49
CA SER A 250 3.42 -56.87 -8.45
C SER A 250 4.77 -56.69 -7.77
N LYS A 251 5.52 -57.81 -7.61
CA LYS A 251 6.90 -57.76 -7.07
C LYS A 251 7.88 -57.08 -8.03
N GLU A 252 7.81 -57.37 -9.34
CA GLU A 252 8.64 -56.67 -10.36
C GLU A 252 8.28 -55.18 -10.42
N ARG A 253 6.99 -54.83 -10.47
CA ARG A 253 6.54 -53.45 -10.46
C ARG A 253 6.95 -52.72 -9.19
N LEU A 254 6.93 -53.36 -8.04
CA LEU A 254 7.38 -52.82 -6.77
C LEU A 254 8.88 -52.44 -6.79
N ALA A 255 9.71 -53.33 -7.38
CA ALA A 255 11.15 -53.06 -7.49
C ALA A 255 11.46 -51.86 -8.41
N ASP A 256 10.75 -51.75 -9.55
CA ASP A 256 10.89 -50.64 -10.47
C ASP A 256 10.39 -49.34 -9.83
N LEU A 257 9.23 -49.37 -9.18
CA LEU A 257 8.67 -48.21 -8.45
C LEU A 257 9.58 -47.72 -7.36
N GLN A 258 10.18 -48.62 -6.56
CA GLN A 258 11.12 -48.25 -5.51
C GLN A 258 12.38 -47.58 -6.08
N LYS A 259 12.86 -48.00 -7.25
CA LYS A 259 13.97 -47.35 -7.93
C LYS A 259 13.64 -45.94 -8.43
N GLU A 260 12.48 -45.80 -9.13
CA GLU A 260 11.99 -44.51 -9.59
C GLU A 260 11.75 -43.54 -8.42
N MET A 261 11.19 -44.07 -7.33
CA MET A 261 10.92 -43.31 -6.10
C MET A 261 12.23 -42.83 -5.42
N GLY A 262 13.27 -43.71 -5.40
CA GLY A 262 14.60 -43.32 -4.90
C GLY A 262 15.23 -42.20 -5.70
N GLU A 263 15.24 -42.32 -7.03
CA GLU A 263 15.79 -41.29 -7.92
C GLU A 263 15.04 -39.95 -7.82
N LEU A 264 13.71 -39.99 -7.68
CA LEU A 264 12.87 -38.79 -7.52
C LEU A 264 13.04 -38.18 -6.13
N HIS A 265 13.15 -39.00 -5.08
CA HIS A 265 13.40 -38.54 -3.71
C HIS A 265 14.76 -37.84 -3.58
N ASP A 266 15.81 -38.36 -4.23
CA ASP A 266 17.12 -37.72 -4.22
C ASP A 266 17.09 -36.37 -4.93
N LYS A 267 16.41 -36.28 -6.07
CA LYS A 267 16.21 -35.00 -6.79
C LYS A 267 15.40 -34.00 -5.94
N PHE A 268 14.30 -34.46 -5.35
CA PHE A 268 13.46 -33.62 -4.49
C PHE A 268 14.23 -33.11 -3.26
N SER A 269 15.00 -33.99 -2.59
CA SER A 269 15.75 -33.59 -1.40
C SER A 269 16.85 -32.59 -1.72
N ALA A 270 17.56 -32.76 -2.86
CA ALA A 270 18.56 -31.81 -3.33
C ALA A 270 17.96 -30.44 -3.67
N ALA A 271 16.86 -30.42 -4.44
CA ALA A 271 16.18 -29.18 -4.82
C ALA A 271 15.53 -28.48 -3.60
N LYS A 272 14.96 -29.27 -2.67
CA LYS A 272 14.42 -28.73 -1.42
C LYS A 272 15.50 -28.10 -0.53
N ALA A 273 16.66 -28.73 -0.43
CA ALA A 273 17.80 -28.16 0.32
C ALA A 273 18.30 -26.85 -0.33
N GLN A 274 18.36 -26.78 -1.65
CA GLN A 274 18.71 -25.57 -2.37
C GLN A 274 17.69 -24.46 -2.08
N TRP A 275 16.41 -24.73 -2.26
CA TRP A 275 15.33 -23.77 -1.97
C TRP A 275 15.37 -23.28 -0.51
N GLN A 276 15.55 -24.18 0.48
CA GLN A 276 15.67 -23.80 1.87
C GLN A 276 16.87 -22.90 2.15
N ASN A 277 17.99 -23.15 1.49
CA ASN A 277 19.19 -22.31 1.60
C ASN A 277 18.97 -20.93 0.98
N GLU A 278 18.32 -20.85 -0.17
CA GLU A 278 17.97 -19.57 -0.82
C GLU A 278 17.01 -18.79 0.07
N LYS A 279 15.94 -19.42 0.55
CA LYS A 279 14.96 -18.82 1.46
C LYS A 279 15.59 -18.29 2.74
N SER A 280 16.48 -19.05 3.38
CA SER A 280 17.13 -18.64 4.62
C SER A 280 18.04 -17.41 4.45
N LYS A 281 18.68 -17.27 3.27
CA LYS A 281 19.47 -16.07 2.92
C LYS A 281 18.57 -14.84 2.77
N ILE A 282 17.45 -14.98 2.06
CA ILE A 282 16.47 -13.90 1.87
C ILE A 282 15.88 -13.46 3.22
N ASP A 283 15.46 -14.40 4.06
CA ASP A 283 14.94 -14.14 5.39
C ASP A 283 15.94 -13.38 6.28
N SER A 284 17.24 -13.71 6.17
CA SER A 284 18.27 -13.01 6.92
C SER A 284 18.46 -11.56 6.47
N ILE A 285 18.38 -11.30 5.18
CA ILE A 285 18.44 -9.94 4.62
C ILE A 285 17.18 -9.13 5.01
N SER A 286 16.00 -9.75 4.96
CA SER A 286 14.74 -9.13 5.38
C SER A 286 14.79 -8.66 6.83
N LYS A 287 15.26 -9.51 7.75
CA LYS A 287 15.44 -9.15 9.16
C LYS A 287 16.41 -7.98 9.37
N LEU A 288 17.49 -7.93 8.60
CA LEU A 288 18.43 -6.80 8.67
C LEU A 288 17.81 -5.49 8.16
N ARG A 289 16.89 -5.56 7.18
CA ARG A 289 16.13 -4.38 6.71
C ARG A 289 15.12 -3.91 7.76
N GLU A 290 14.43 -4.83 8.44
CA GLU A 290 13.56 -4.50 9.57
C GLU A 290 14.35 -3.84 10.72
N GLU A 291 15.52 -4.36 11.06
CA GLU A 291 16.42 -3.74 12.06
C GLU A 291 16.87 -2.33 11.62
N LYS A 292 17.18 -2.12 10.33
CA LYS A 292 17.52 -0.80 9.79
C LYS A 292 16.36 0.18 9.98
N ASP A 293 15.14 -0.22 9.67
CA ASP A 293 13.95 0.64 9.80
C ASP A 293 13.65 0.97 11.26
N ALA A 294 13.77 0.00 12.16
CA ALA A 294 13.65 0.21 13.60
C ALA A 294 14.69 1.22 14.12
N VAL A 295 15.95 1.10 13.70
CA VAL A 295 17.02 2.05 14.06
C VAL A 295 16.75 3.44 13.49
N ASN A 296 16.26 3.55 12.25
CA ASN A 296 15.88 4.85 11.66
C ASN A 296 14.75 5.51 12.46
N SER A 297 13.75 4.75 12.87
CA SER A 297 12.65 5.24 13.70
C SER A 297 13.15 5.70 15.08
N GLU A 298 14.08 4.97 15.70
CA GLU A 298 14.72 5.39 16.95
C GLU A 298 15.54 6.68 16.79
N ILE A 299 16.24 6.84 15.67
CA ILE A 299 16.99 8.07 15.36
C ILE A 299 16.05 9.27 15.25
N GLU A 300 14.92 9.10 14.55
CA GLU A 300 13.93 10.17 14.43
C GLU A 300 13.32 10.56 15.78
N LEU A 301 12.95 9.57 16.61
CA LEU A 301 12.45 9.79 17.96
C LEU A 301 13.48 10.49 18.86
N ALA A 302 14.74 10.06 18.81
CA ALA A 302 15.82 10.69 19.58
C ALA A 302 16.03 12.15 19.16
N LYS A 303 15.98 12.45 17.85
CA LYS A 303 16.05 13.82 17.33
C LYS A 303 14.87 14.69 17.80
N GLN A 304 13.65 14.13 17.81
CA GLN A 304 12.44 14.84 18.28
C GLN A 304 12.50 15.14 19.78
N ASN A 305 13.06 14.23 20.57
CA ASN A 305 13.23 14.39 22.00
C ASN A 305 14.43 15.27 22.38
N GLY A 306 15.24 15.71 21.40
CA GLY A 306 16.44 16.54 21.62
C GLY A 306 17.66 15.74 22.11
N ASP A 307 17.59 14.40 22.12
CA ASP A 307 18.70 13.51 22.49
C ASP A 307 19.63 13.30 21.28
N LEU A 308 20.43 14.32 21.02
CA LEU A 308 21.34 14.34 19.86
C LEU A 308 22.51 13.35 20.01
N GLU A 309 22.89 13.01 21.24
CA GLU A 309 23.96 12.05 21.52
C GLU A 309 23.55 10.64 21.12
N LYS A 310 22.38 10.19 21.57
CA LYS A 310 21.81 8.91 21.17
C LYS A 310 21.52 8.85 19.66
N ALA A 311 21.00 9.92 19.08
CA ALA A 311 20.77 9.99 17.65
C ALA A 311 22.07 9.85 16.83
N ALA A 312 23.15 10.49 17.30
CA ALA A 312 24.47 10.37 16.66
C ALA A 312 25.08 8.97 16.80
N GLU A 313 24.98 8.35 17.98
CA GLU A 313 25.46 6.98 18.21
C GLU A 313 24.77 5.97 17.28
N LEU A 314 23.45 6.07 17.14
CA LEU A 314 22.67 5.19 16.27
C LEU A 314 22.99 5.47 14.77
N GLN A 315 23.08 6.75 14.39
CA GLN A 315 23.26 7.16 13.00
C GLN A 315 24.67 6.87 12.47
N TYR A 316 25.71 7.03 13.29
CA TYR A 316 27.09 6.86 12.86
C TYR A 316 27.73 5.54 13.34
N GLY A 317 27.11 4.85 14.32
CA GLY A 317 27.56 3.55 14.81
C GLY A 317 26.76 2.41 14.23
N LYS A 318 25.52 2.21 14.70
CA LYS A 318 24.71 1.02 14.33
C LYS A 318 24.24 1.00 12.88
N LEU A 319 23.77 2.13 12.35
CA LEU A 319 23.19 2.19 11.00
C LEU A 319 24.19 1.76 9.90
N PRO A 320 25.46 2.24 9.88
CA PRO A 320 26.45 1.82 8.90
C PRO A 320 26.83 0.33 9.00
N GLU A 321 26.81 -0.24 10.21
CA GLU A 321 27.08 -1.67 10.40
C GLU A 321 25.99 -2.54 9.79
N ILE A 322 24.71 -2.15 9.98
CA ILE A 322 23.58 -2.87 9.41
C ILE A 322 23.59 -2.73 7.89
N GLU A 323 23.85 -1.53 7.36
CA GLU A 323 23.95 -1.28 5.91
C GLU A 323 25.08 -2.09 5.26
N ALA A 324 26.23 -2.19 5.92
CA ALA A 324 27.34 -3.02 5.45
C ALA A 324 26.96 -4.52 5.40
N LYS A 325 26.23 -5.01 6.40
CA LYS A 325 25.74 -6.40 6.45
C LYS A 325 24.72 -6.68 5.34
N ILE A 326 23.78 -5.76 5.11
CA ILE A 326 22.79 -5.86 4.03
C ILE A 326 23.50 -5.93 2.68
N LYS A 327 24.44 -5.00 2.42
CA LYS A 327 25.20 -4.96 1.18
C LYS A 327 26.02 -6.23 0.96
N ALA A 328 26.69 -6.72 1.98
CA ALA A 328 27.44 -7.98 1.91
C ALA A 328 26.53 -9.18 1.62
N GLY A 329 25.35 -9.23 2.23
CA GLY A 329 24.33 -10.25 1.98
C GLY A 329 23.80 -10.21 0.53
N GLU A 330 23.49 -9.01 0.03
CA GLU A 330 23.02 -8.80 -1.36
C GLU A 330 24.11 -9.18 -2.40
N GLU A 331 25.37 -8.81 -2.16
CA GLU A 331 26.48 -9.20 -3.01
C GLU A 331 26.72 -10.72 -3.02
N ALA A 332 26.57 -11.37 -1.86
CA ALA A 332 26.67 -12.82 -1.75
C ALA A 332 25.52 -13.54 -2.48
N ALA A 333 24.30 -13.01 -2.38
CA ALA A 333 23.14 -13.52 -3.10
C ALA A 333 23.31 -13.35 -4.62
N ALA A 334 23.76 -12.18 -5.09
CA ALA A 334 24.01 -11.92 -6.51
C ALA A 334 25.12 -12.84 -7.10
N LYS A 335 26.18 -13.12 -6.34
CA LYS A 335 27.23 -14.05 -6.76
C LYS A 335 26.74 -15.50 -6.81
N SER A 336 25.86 -15.91 -5.91
CA SER A 336 25.28 -17.26 -5.95
C SER A 336 24.31 -17.44 -7.12
N ALA A 337 23.55 -16.42 -7.47
CA ALA A 337 22.65 -16.42 -8.63
C ALA A 337 23.41 -16.46 -9.97
N SER A 338 24.58 -15.81 -10.07
CA SER A 338 25.42 -15.83 -11.28
C SER A 338 26.26 -17.09 -11.44
N ALA A 339 26.45 -17.88 -10.37
CA ALA A 339 27.23 -19.11 -10.38
C ALA A 339 26.39 -20.38 -10.64
N SER A 340 25.09 -20.31 -10.48
CA SER A 340 24.16 -21.39 -10.83
C SER A 340 23.67 -21.15 -12.26
N ASP A 341 23.99 -22.05 -13.17
CA ASP A 341 23.46 -22.09 -14.56
C ASP A 341 21.95 -22.45 -14.60
N GLY A 342 21.30 -22.46 -13.46
CA GLY A 342 19.89 -22.75 -13.27
C GLY A 342 19.12 -21.52 -12.82
N GLU A 343 17.89 -21.37 -13.30
CA GLU A 343 16.95 -20.35 -12.85
C GLU A 343 16.83 -20.36 -11.32
N SER A 344 16.90 -19.18 -10.69
CA SER A 344 16.63 -19.06 -9.26
C SER A 344 15.21 -19.57 -8.99
N LEU A 345 15.10 -20.49 -8.03
CA LEU A 345 13.80 -21.08 -7.65
C LEU A 345 12.89 -20.08 -6.90
N VAL A 346 13.45 -18.94 -6.48
CA VAL A 346 12.73 -17.93 -5.72
C VAL A 346 12.79 -16.58 -6.43
N HIS A 347 11.65 -16.05 -6.84
CA HIS A 347 11.52 -14.69 -7.33
C HIS A 347 11.37 -13.74 -6.12
N GLU A 348 12.37 -12.88 -5.88
CA GLU A 348 12.35 -11.93 -4.75
C GLU A 348 12.02 -10.49 -5.15
N LYS A 349 11.76 -10.25 -6.44
CA LYS A 349 11.58 -8.91 -6.98
C LYS A 349 10.20 -8.75 -7.60
N VAL A 350 9.59 -7.62 -7.29
CA VAL A 350 8.38 -7.16 -7.98
C VAL A 350 8.81 -6.42 -9.24
N THR A 351 8.40 -6.92 -10.40
CA THR A 351 8.67 -6.35 -11.72
C THR A 351 7.39 -5.85 -12.39
N GLU A 352 7.51 -5.30 -13.59
CA GLU A 352 6.38 -4.88 -14.41
C GLU A 352 5.42 -6.05 -14.73
N GLU A 353 5.94 -7.28 -14.81
CA GLU A 353 5.13 -8.47 -15.14
C GLU A 353 4.11 -8.80 -14.04
N GLU A 354 4.52 -8.74 -12.77
CA GLU A 354 3.62 -8.99 -11.64
C GLU A 354 2.53 -7.94 -11.58
N ILE A 355 2.88 -6.67 -11.78
CA ILE A 355 1.90 -5.58 -11.88
C ILE A 355 0.93 -5.86 -13.03
N GLY A 356 1.42 -6.25 -14.21
CA GLY A 356 0.59 -6.62 -15.34
C GLY A 356 -0.37 -7.79 -15.06
N ARG A 357 0.09 -8.81 -14.34
CA ARG A 357 -0.74 -9.96 -13.90
C ARG A 357 -1.89 -9.50 -13.01
N ILE A 358 -1.64 -8.62 -12.06
CA ILE A 358 -2.67 -8.12 -11.14
C ILE A 358 -3.67 -7.25 -11.88
N VAL A 359 -3.21 -6.31 -12.72
CA VAL A 359 -4.09 -5.50 -13.56
C VAL A 359 -4.97 -6.39 -14.45
N SER A 360 -4.40 -7.45 -15.04
CA SER A 360 -5.15 -8.42 -15.82
C SER A 360 -6.22 -9.13 -14.98
N LYS A 361 -5.90 -9.51 -13.77
CA LYS A 361 -6.84 -10.15 -12.82
C LYS A 361 -7.99 -9.22 -12.44
N TRP A 362 -7.71 -7.93 -12.21
CA TRP A 362 -8.73 -6.94 -11.83
C TRP A 362 -9.63 -6.54 -13.01
N THR A 363 -9.02 -6.35 -14.19
CA THR A 363 -9.72 -5.81 -15.37
C THR A 363 -10.25 -6.88 -16.32
N GLY A 364 -9.72 -8.10 -16.24
CA GLY A 364 -9.99 -9.17 -17.22
C GLY A 364 -9.27 -9.00 -18.56
N ILE A 365 -8.37 -8.03 -18.70
CA ILE A 365 -7.60 -7.76 -19.91
C ILE A 365 -6.37 -8.66 -19.94
N PRO A 366 -6.09 -9.44 -21.02
CA PRO A 366 -4.91 -10.30 -21.08
C PRO A 366 -3.59 -9.54 -20.90
N VAL A 367 -2.64 -10.12 -20.14
CA VAL A 367 -1.34 -9.51 -19.82
C VAL A 367 -0.58 -9.09 -21.08
N SER A 368 -0.60 -9.91 -22.13
CA SER A 368 0.04 -9.59 -23.43
C SER A 368 -0.39 -8.26 -24.03
N LYS A 369 -1.63 -7.84 -23.76
CA LYS A 369 -2.15 -6.53 -24.22
C LYS A 369 -1.74 -5.38 -23.29
N LEU A 370 -1.38 -5.66 -22.06
CA LEU A 370 -1.00 -4.65 -21.07
C LEU A 370 0.48 -4.26 -21.17
N THR A 371 1.34 -5.24 -21.41
CA THR A 371 2.82 -5.07 -21.44
C THR A 371 3.36 -4.67 -22.81
N GLU A 372 2.58 -4.81 -23.88
CA GLU A 372 2.99 -4.33 -25.19
C GLU A 372 3.16 -2.81 -25.23
N SER A 373 4.40 -2.36 -25.50
CA SER A 373 4.67 -0.93 -25.64
C SER A 373 3.84 -0.32 -26.80
N GLU A 374 3.40 0.93 -26.66
CA GLU A 374 2.67 1.64 -27.73
C GLU A 374 3.47 1.66 -29.04
N ARG A 375 4.80 1.73 -28.93
CA ARG A 375 5.70 1.67 -30.06
C ARG A 375 5.69 0.30 -30.76
N SER A 376 5.61 -0.80 -30.00
CA SER A 376 5.47 -2.15 -30.55
C SER A 376 4.12 -2.34 -31.22
N LYS A 377 3.04 -1.86 -30.58
CA LYS A 377 1.70 -1.89 -31.18
C LYS A 377 1.62 -1.10 -32.50
N THR A 378 2.24 0.07 -32.53
CA THR A 378 2.28 0.90 -33.76
C THR A 378 3.09 0.22 -34.86
N LEU A 379 4.21 -0.46 -34.51
CA LEU A 379 5.02 -1.19 -35.47
C LEU A 379 4.30 -2.40 -36.08
N HIS A 380 3.48 -3.11 -35.30
CA HIS A 380 2.72 -4.28 -35.76
C HIS A 380 1.28 -3.94 -36.23
N LEU A 381 0.89 -2.68 -36.14
CA LEU A 381 -0.44 -2.23 -36.53
C LEU A 381 -0.80 -2.60 -37.98
N PRO A 382 0.10 -2.46 -38.99
CA PRO A 382 -0.17 -2.87 -40.36
C PRO A 382 -0.46 -4.37 -40.49
N GLU A 383 0.28 -5.20 -39.75
CA GLU A 383 0.10 -6.67 -39.77
C GLU A 383 -1.23 -7.08 -39.14
N GLU A 384 -1.62 -6.45 -38.04
CA GLU A 384 -2.91 -6.70 -37.37
C GLU A 384 -4.08 -6.22 -38.23
N LEU A 385 -3.97 -5.05 -38.87
CA LEU A 385 -4.97 -4.53 -39.78
C LEU A 385 -5.15 -5.46 -41.00
N HIS A 386 -4.08 -6.00 -41.57
CA HIS A 386 -4.15 -6.96 -42.69
C HIS A 386 -4.86 -8.26 -42.34
N ARG A 387 -4.90 -8.66 -41.05
CA ARG A 387 -5.67 -9.84 -40.61
C ARG A 387 -7.17 -9.59 -40.65
N SER A 388 -7.61 -8.34 -40.48
CA SER A 388 -9.03 -7.98 -40.40
C SER A 388 -9.56 -7.31 -41.66
N VAL A 389 -8.67 -6.67 -42.44
CA VAL A 389 -9.03 -5.90 -43.65
C VAL A 389 -8.42 -6.58 -44.86
N VAL A 390 -9.25 -7.07 -45.74
CA VAL A 390 -8.86 -7.67 -47.04
C VAL A 390 -8.84 -6.60 -48.13
N GLY A 391 -7.70 -6.35 -48.75
CA GLY A 391 -7.47 -5.28 -49.71
C GLY A 391 -7.23 -3.92 -48.98
N GLN A 392 -6.93 -2.88 -49.67
CA GLN A 392 -6.58 -1.53 -49.15
C GLN A 392 -5.15 -1.40 -48.62
N ASP A 393 -4.19 -2.08 -49.22
CA ASP A 393 -2.77 -2.08 -48.82
C ASP A 393 -2.16 -0.68 -48.72
N GLU A 394 -2.57 0.27 -49.62
CA GLU A 394 -2.11 1.66 -49.55
C GLU A 394 -2.64 2.43 -48.33
N ALA A 395 -3.80 2.09 -47.80
CA ALA A 395 -4.37 2.74 -46.63
C ALA A 395 -3.78 2.18 -45.32
N VAL A 396 -3.42 0.89 -45.32
CA VAL A 396 -2.83 0.22 -44.17
C VAL A 396 -1.34 0.57 -44.00
N THR A 397 -0.65 0.89 -45.12
CA THR A 397 0.79 1.26 -45.07
C THR A 397 1.04 2.76 -44.89
N LYS A 398 0.02 3.62 -44.97
CA LYS A 398 0.09 5.04 -44.62
C LYS A 398 -0.26 5.28 -43.17
#